data_ff896a9dd4f04cca37c7646684e49349
#
_entry.id   ff896a9dd4f04cca37c7646684e49349
#
_cell.length_a   1.000
_cell.length_b   1.000
_cell.length_c   1.000
_cell.angle_alpha   90.00
_cell.angle_beta   90.00
_cell.angle_gamma   90.00
#
_symmetry.space_group_name_H-M   'P 1'
#
loop_
_entity.id
_entity.type
_entity.pdbx_description
1 polymer ?
#
loop_
_entity_poly.entity_id
_entity_poly.type
_entity_poly.pdbx_seq_one_letter_code
_entity_poly.pdbx_strand_id
1 'polypeptide(L)'
;MSHKWVTASDGVRLSVTVDGRSDGPTVVLVHGYPDNSSMWSGVAAGLTGEHRVVTYDVRGAGQSDKPPGRASYRLDQLADDLRAVVDEVQPTGKVHLVAHDWGSIQTWHAVTGEGLRGRIASYTSLSGPSLDHAGAWFRAQLRRPTPKRLKNALNQFLHSWYILAFQVPFVPDLLWRTGLLGKQIQRMEPDAAPPEKSDGLHGLQLYRANMFTRLSRPAPRPADIPVQVLAPTGDAYVTTPLQTEVARWVPDLRIRRIVGTHWVTRARPDVVAAAAAELIDYAETGTESRGLRRARAGAGPFAHKLVVVTGAGSGIGRATALAFAGQGADVVITDIDAASAGETLKLLGEHGLAEYTVDSADGDAVHRFAERVRAEHGVPDIVVNNAGIGMSGPFLDTSVEDWERVIDVNLWGVIHGCRAFAPMLAERAEGGQIVNLASAAAYLPSKILSAYATTKSAVLTLSVCLRAELAAHHIGVTAVCPGIVKTNITGTTTFVGVSEEEQRRRQKESTKLYARRGFGPEGVARDILRAVEKDLAIAPSTPEAKAALVLSRLTPGLLRKAAKLDLTP
;
A
#
# COMPACT_ATOMS: atom_id res chain seq x y z
N MET A 1 -21.50 17.59 20.73
CA MET A 1 -21.11 18.64 19.74
C MET A 1 -21.38 20.03 20.32
N SER A 2 -20.38 20.92 20.34
CA SER A 2 -20.50 22.33 20.75
C SER A 2 -19.79 23.21 19.73
N HIS A 3 -20.35 24.39 19.48
CA HIS A 3 -19.79 25.41 18.58
C HIS A 3 -19.30 26.61 19.38
N LYS A 4 -18.16 27.19 18.98
CA LYS A 4 -17.62 28.42 19.58
C LYS A 4 -16.84 29.24 18.57
N TRP A 5 -16.66 30.52 18.89
CA TRP A 5 -15.82 31.43 18.12
C TRP A 5 -14.48 31.61 18.84
N VAL A 6 -13.39 31.50 18.08
CA VAL A 6 -12.05 31.79 18.57
C VAL A 6 -11.54 33.02 17.85
N THR A 7 -11.02 34.00 18.61
CA THR A 7 -10.47 35.23 18.04
C THR A 7 -8.96 35.08 17.86
N ALA A 8 -8.48 35.21 16.66
CA ALA A 8 -7.07 35.17 16.30
C ALA A 8 -6.35 36.47 16.75
N SER A 9 -5.02 36.50 16.72
CA SER A 9 -4.17 37.58 17.16
C SER A 9 -4.41 38.94 16.45
N ASP A 10 -4.96 38.88 15.24
CA ASP A 10 -5.31 40.03 14.39
C ASP A 10 -6.81 40.39 14.41
N GLY A 11 -7.59 39.81 15.34
CA GLY A 11 -9.01 40.04 15.49
C GLY A 11 -9.95 39.24 14.59
N VAL A 12 -9.44 38.40 13.71
CA VAL A 12 -10.23 37.50 12.84
C VAL A 12 -10.87 36.41 13.70
N ARG A 13 -12.19 36.19 13.52
CA ARG A 13 -12.94 35.18 14.25
C ARG A 13 -12.96 33.88 13.45
N LEU A 14 -12.63 32.79 14.12
CA LEU A 14 -12.61 31.42 13.57
C LEU A 14 -13.78 30.63 14.13
N SER A 15 -14.54 29.99 13.25
CA SER A 15 -15.64 29.09 13.61
C SER A 15 -15.08 27.72 14.00
N VAL A 16 -15.26 27.31 15.26
CA VAL A 16 -14.72 26.08 15.82
C VAL A 16 -15.82 25.19 16.34
N THR A 17 -15.77 23.91 16.00
CA THR A 17 -16.68 22.88 16.50
C THR A 17 -15.89 21.84 17.29
N VAL A 18 -16.40 21.48 18.47
CA VAL A 18 -15.83 20.44 19.33
C VAL A 18 -16.85 19.33 19.51
N ASP A 19 -16.44 18.09 19.28
CA ASP A 19 -17.29 16.91 19.38
C ASP A 19 -16.53 15.74 20.01
N GLY A 20 -17.25 14.63 20.29
CA GLY A 20 -16.68 13.40 20.78
C GLY A 20 -16.38 13.41 22.29
N ARG A 21 -15.45 12.57 22.69
CA ARG A 21 -15.16 12.24 24.08
C ARG A 21 -14.38 13.35 24.78
N SER A 22 -14.97 13.96 25.80
CA SER A 22 -14.38 15.14 26.48
C SER A 22 -13.10 14.84 27.27
N ASP A 23 -12.92 13.60 27.70
CA ASP A 23 -11.76 13.09 28.46
C ASP A 23 -10.73 12.36 27.60
N GLY A 24 -10.99 12.21 26.29
CA GLY A 24 -10.06 11.62 25.32
C GLY A 24 -8.98 12.58 24.83
N PRO A 25 -7.93 12.04 24.16
CA PRO A 25 -6.92 12.87 23.50
C PRO A 25 -7.55 13.87 22.54
N THR A 26 -7.08 15.12 22.56
CA THR A 26 -7.63 16.17 21.70
C THR A 26 -6.98 16.12 20.32
N VAL A 27 -7.82 15.99 19.29
CA VAL A 27 -7.42 15.94 17.87
C VAL A 27 -7.99 17.14 17.13
N VAL A 28 -7.13 17.95 16.50
CA VAL A 28 -7.53 19.10 15.69
C VAL A 28 -7.39 18.75 14.21
N LEU A 29 -8.50 18.86 13.48
CA LEU A 29 -8.60 18.57 12.05
C LEU A 29 -8.55 19.88 11.26
N VAL A 30 -7.57 20.03 10.36
CA VAL A 30 -7.32 21.26 9.61
C VAL A 30 -7.56 21.05 8.12
N HIS A 31 -8.63 21.66 7.58
CA HIS A 31 -8.99 21.53 6.18
C HIS A 31 -8.14 22.41 5.26
N GLY A 32 -8.17 22.09 3.95
CA GLY A 32 -7.46 22.82 2.92
C GLY A 32 -8.37 23.57 1.95
N TYR A 33 -7.84 23.86 0.79
CA TYR A 33 -8.47 24.62 -0.28
C TYR A 33 -9.05 23.67 -1.37
N PRO A 34 -10.24 23.95 -1.88
CA PRO A 34 -11.19 25.03 -1.56
C PRO A 34 -12.30 24.61 -0.58
N ASP A 35 -11.98 23.73 0.36
CA ASP A 35 -12.90 23.14 1.33
C ASP A 35 -13.15 24.02 2.55
N ASN A 36 -13.99 23.51 3.45
CA ASN A 36 -14.21 23.98 4.81
C ASN A 36 -14.26 22.77 5.77
N SER A 37 -14.52 23.01 7.03
CA SER A 37 -14.51 21.98 8.09
C SER A 37 -15.42 20.79 7.82
N SER A 38 -16.47 20.95 7.00
CA SER A 38 -17.40 19.86 6.65
C SER A 38 -16.74 18.67 5.92
N MET A 39 -15.59 18.88 5.30
CA MET A 39 -14.84 17.79 4.65
C MET A 39 -14.41 16.69 5.62
N TRP A 40 -14.31 17.03 6.90
CA TRP A 40 -13.87 16.13 7.95
C TRP A 40 -14.99 15.28 8.57
N SER A 41 -16.26 15.45 8.16
CA SER A 41 -17.40 14.80 8.82
C SER A 41 -17.23 13.28 8.97
N GLY A 42 -16.79 12.57 7.92
CA GLY A 42 -16.56 11.13 7.97
C GLY A 42 -15.37 10.72 8.84
N VAL A 43 -14.26 11.46 8.75
CA VAL A 43 -13.07 11.19 9.58
C VAL A 43 -13.35 11.50 11.05
N ALA A 44 -14.03 12.62 11.33
CA ALA A 44 -14.45 12.98 12.69
C ALA A 44 -15.34 11.90 13.30
N ALA A 45 -16.34 11.40 12.55
CA ALA A 45 -17.20 10.32 13.02
C ALA A 45 -16.42 9.05 13.41
N GLY A 46 -15.34 8.73 12.69
CA GLY A 46 -14.45 7.61 13.02
C GLY A 46 -13.57 7.83 14.25
N LEU A 47 -13.40 9.09 14.69
CA LEU A 47 -12.53 9.44 15.84
C LEU A 47 -13.29 9.77 17.11
N THR A 48 -14.54 10.25 17.03
CA THR A 48 -15.31 10.77 18.18
C THR A 48 -15.60 9.76 19.28
N GLY A 49 -15.55 8.45 18.97
CA GLY A 49 -15.75 7.38 19.96
C GLY A 49 -14.72 7.38 21.09
N GLU A 50 -13.47 7.71 20.78
CA GLU A 50 -12.34 7.62 21.70
C GLU A 50 -11.61 8.96 21.90
N HIS A 51 -11.84 9.94 21.01
CA HIS A 51 -11.11 11.20 20.98
C HIS A 51 -12.04 12.40 21.15
N ARG A 52 -11.48 13.49 21.67
CA ARG A 52 -12.08 14.82 21.59
C ARG A 52 -11.67 15.45 20.26
N VAL A 53 -12.61 15.54 19.34
CA VAL A 53 -12.36 15.98 17.96
C VAL A 53 -12.72 17.47 17.81
N VAL A 54 -11.79 18.24 17.30
CA VAL A 54 -11.94 19.66 17.01
C VAL A 54 -11.82 19.88 15.51
N THR A 55 -12.81 20.49 14.90
CA THR A 55 -12.76 20.99 13.53
C THR A 55 -12.93 22.50 13.54
N TYR A 56 -12.29 23.20 12.63
CA TYR A 56 -12.53 24.63 12.47
C TYR A 56 -12.46 25.03 11.00
N ASP A 57 -13.19 26.07 10.65
CA ASP A 57 -13.05 26.73 9.36
C ASP A 57 -11.82 27.64 9.41
N VAL A 58 -10.84 27.41 8.54
CA VAL A 58 -9.67 28.31 8.44
C VAL A 58 -10.14 29.69 7.97
N ARG A 59 -9.37 30.74 8.27
CA ARG A 59 -9.69 32.09 7.79
C ARG A 59 -9.94 32.11 6.28
N GLY A 60 -10.96 32.80 5.85
CA GLY A 60 -11.35 32.86 4.44
C GLY A 60 -12.25 31.75 3.96
N ALA A 61 -12.59 30.76 4.80
CA ALA A 61 -13.47 29.65 4.46
C ALA A 61 -14.64 29.48 5.44
N GLY A 62 -15.66 28.78 4.98
CA GLY A 62 -16.85 28.42 5.76
C GLY A 62 -17.48 29.61 6.48
N GLN A 63 -17.69 29.46 7.78
CA GLN A 63 -18.28 30.50 8.62
C GLN A 63 -17.24 31.46 9.22
N SER A 64 -15.94 31.15 9.15
CA SER A 64 -14.90 32.04 9.64
C SER A 64 -14.84 33.36 8.87
N ASP A 65 -14.33 34.40 9.53
CA ASP A 65 -14.18 35.70 8.90
C ASP A 65 -13.24 35.63 7.68
N LYS A 66 -13.52 36.47 6.70
CA LYS A 66 -12.86 36.52 5.39
C LYS A 66 -12.09 37.83 5.23
N PRO A 67 -10.94 38.00 5.89
CA PRO A 67 -10.19 39.24 5.87
C PRO A 67 -9.71 39.58 4.46
N PRO A 68 -9.65 40.86 4.08
CA PRO A 68 -9.15 41.31 2.80
C PRO A 68 -7.61 41.27 2.77
N GLY A 69 -7.07 41.17 1.55
CA GLY A 69 -5.64 41.34 1.28
C GLY A 69 -4.78 40.10 1.55
N ARG A 70 -3.64 40.03 0.86
CA ARG A 70 -2.74 38.89 0.87
C ARG A 70 -2.00 38.69 2.19
N ALA A 71 -1.73 39.78 2.92
CA ALA A 71 -0.97 39.75 4.17
C ALA A 71 -1.64 38.87 5.22
N SER A 72 -2.98 38.91 5.27
CA SER A 72 -3.79 38.15 6.21
C SER A 72 -3.72 36.60 5.98
N TYR A 73 -3.24 36.16 4.83
CA TYR A 73 -3.15 34.73 4.47
C TYR A 73 -1.71 34.20 4.46
N ARG A 74 -0.75 34.90 5.08
CA ARG A 74 0.62 34.41 5.21
C ARG A 74 0.67 33.23 6.18
N LEU A 75 1.59 32.29 5.93
CA LEU A 75 1.74 31.09 6.76
C LEU A 75 1.99 31.40 8.24
N ASP A 76 2.71 32.48 8.54
CA ASP A 76 2.95 32.90 9.94
C ASP A 76 1.63 33.22 10.63
N GLN A 77 0.72 33.96 9.97
CA GLN A 77 -0.61 34.28 10.52
C GLN A 77 -1.52 33.03 10.62
N LEU A 78 -1.44 32.11 9.63
CA LEU A 78 -2.20 30.85 9.68
C LEU A 78 -1.72 29.93 10.82
N ALA A 79 -0.43 29.98 11.13
CA ALA A 79 0.12 29.27 12.30
C ALA A 79 -0.32 29.90 13.61
N ASP A 80 -0.44 31.24 13.68
CA ASP A 80 -1.00 31.96 14.82
C ASP A 80 -2.49 31.64 15.02
N ASP A 81 -3.26 31.48 13.94
CA ASP A 81 -4.66 31.03 14.02
C ASP A 81 -4.77 29.62 14.63
N LEU A 82 -3.96 28.70 14.14
CA LEU A 82 -3.95 27.34 14.69
C LEU A 82 -3.54 27.36 16.18
N ARG A 83 -2.58 28.21 16.54
CA ARG A 83 -2.19 28.41 17.96
C ARG A 83 -3.38 28.92 18.79
N ALA A 84 -4.10 29.94 18.32
CA ALA A 84 -5.27 30.47 19.01
C ALA A 84 -6.36 29.40 19.23
N VAL A 85 -6.62 28.57 18.20
CA VAL A 85 -7.53 27.44 18.33
C VAL A 85 -7.03 26.43 19.35
N VAL A 86 -5.76 26.01 19.28
CA VAL A 86 -5.16 25.06 20.24
C VAL A 86 -5.23 25.58 21.67
N ASP A 87 -4.87 26.84 21.89
CA ASP A 87 -4.89 27.47 23.23
C ASP A 87 -6.30 27.57 23.82
N GLU A 88 -7.30 27.81 22.98
CA GLU A 88 -8.71 27.85 23.37
C GLU A 88 -9.31 26.49 23.69
N VAL A 89 -9.02 25.46 22.86
CA VAL A 89 -9.63 24.14 23.01
C VAL A 89 -8.88 23.24 23.98
N GLN A 90 -7.58 23.45 24.13
CA GLN A 90 -6.69 22.70 25.00
C GLN A 90 -5.72 23.67 25.71
N PRO A 91 -6.15 24.41 26.73
CA PRO A 91 -5.31 25.42 27.40
C PRO A 91 -4.01 24.85 27.96
N THR A 92 -4.04 23.60 28.38
CA THR A 92 -2.88 22.88 28.94
C THR A 92 -2.71 21.53 28.22
N GLY A 93 -1.46 21.03 28.14
CA GLY A 93 -1.17 19.73 27.50
C GLY A 93 -0.94 19.86 26.01
N LYS A 94 -0.98 18.70 25.33
CA LYS A 94 -0.68 18.58 23.90
C LYS A 94 -1.93 18.22 23.12
N VAL A 95 -1.89 18.47 21.81
CA VAL A 95 -2.91 18.06 20.84
C VAL A 95 -2.29 17.23 19.72
N HIS A 96 -3.11 16.44 19.07
CA HIS A 96 -2.78 15.76 17.83
C HIS A 96 -3.34 16.55 16.66
N LEU A 97 -2.59 16.60 15.55
CA LEU A 97 -3.00 17.32 14.35
C LEU A 97 -3.21 16.36 13.19
N VAL A 98 -4.31 16.53 12.47
CA VAL A 98 -4.58 15.85 11.20
C VAL A 98 -4.94 16.93 10.19
N ALA A 99 -4.22 17.01 9.09
CA ALA A 99 -4.42 18.12 8.17
C ALA A 99 -4.29 17.72 6.71
N HIS A 100 -5.07 18.38 5.86
CA HIS A 100 -5.17 18.11 4.44
C HIS A 100 -4.89 19.34 3.60
N ASP A 101 -4.18 19.21 2.47
CA ASP A 101 -3.89 20.22 1.45
C ASP A 101 -3.31 21.52 2.07
N TRP A 102 -3.90 22.70 1.87
CA TRP A 102 -3.46 23.95 2.49
C TRP A 102 -3.53 23.90 4.03
N GLY A 103 -4.45 23.13 4.59
CA GLY A 103 -4.46 22.85 6.03
C GLY A 103 -3.18 22.12 6.46
N SER A 104 -2.72 21.15 5.65
CA SER A 104 -1.46 20.46 5.91
C SER A 104 -0.26 21.38 5.71
N ILE A 105 -0.24 22.21 4.67
CA ILE A 105 0.84 23.19 4.42
C ILE A 105 1.03 24.14 5.60
N GLN A 106 -0.06 24.72 6.11
CA GLN A 106 0.01 25.63 7.28
C GLN A 106 0.37 24.89 8.56
N THR A 107 -0.13 23.67 8.73
CA THR A 107 0.20 22.84 9.90
C THR A 107 1.68 22.47 9.90
N TRP A 108 2.28 22.12 8.77
CA TRP A 108 3.73 21.93 8.66
C TRP A 108 4.50 23.17 9.12
N HIS A 109 4.04 24.37 8.73
CA HIS A 109 4.69 25.62 9.15
C HIS A 109 4.60 25.82 10.66
N ALA A 110 3.46 25.49 11.27
CA ALA A 110 3.26 25.55 12.71
C ALA A 110 4.10 24.51 13.48
N VAL A 111 4.12 23.24 13.00
CA VAL A 111 4.86 22.12 13.61
C VAL A 111 6.38 22.35 13.60
N THR A 112 6.90 22.94 12.52
CA THR A 112 8.32 23.25 12.38
C THR A 112 8.69 24.63 12.93
N GLY A 113 7.70 25.40 13.44
CA GLY A 113 7.86 26.71 14.05
C GLY A 113 8.00 26.64 15.58
N GLU A 114 8.30 27.77 16.19
CA GLU A 114 8.44 27.87 17.66
C GLU A 114 7.09 28.08 18.39
N GLY A 115 6.06 28.63 17.69
CA GLY A 115 4.80 29.05 18.29
C GLY A 115 3.98 27.96 18.98
N LEU A 116 4.08 26.70 18.51
CA LEU A 116 3.41 25.53 19.09
C LEU A 116 4.40 24.45 19.59
N ARG A 117 5.66 24.82 19.79
CA ARG A 117 6.66 23.90 20.32
C ARG A 117 6.25 23.36 21.70
N GLY A 118 6.29 22.04 21.86
CA GLY A 118 5.87 21.36 23.08
C GLY A 118 4.35 21.22 23.27
N ARG A 119 3.53 21.77 22.36
CA ARG A 119 2.05 21.71 22.40
C ARG A 119 1.47 20.67 21.44
N ILE A 120 2.29 20.05 20.58
CA ILE A 120 1.85 19.05 19.59
C ILE A 120 2.43 17.70 20.00
N ALA A 121 1.57 16.67 20.08
CA ALA A 121 1.95 15.30 20.39
C ALA A 121 2.28 14.50 19.13
N SER A 122 1.48 14.63 18.05
CA SER A 122 1.71 13.98 16.77
C SER A 122 1.07 14.75 15.62
N TYR A 123 1.49 14.44 14.40
CA TYR A 123 0.96 15.07 13.21
C TYR A 123 0.74 14.09 12.06
N THR A 124 -0.48 14.03 11.53
CA THR A 124 -0.83 13.30 10.29
C THR A 124 -1.06 14.28 9.15
N SER A 125 -0.20 14.23 8.14
CA SER A 125 -0.17 15.09 6.95
C SER A 125 -0.75 14.39 5.73
N LEU A 126 -1.69 15.03 5.04
CA LEU A 126 -2.30 14.51 3.79
C LEU A 126 -2.19 15.57 2.69
N SER A 127 -1.70 15.18 1.52
CA SER A 127 -1.77 15.96 0.26
C SER A 127 -1.26 17.40 0.33
N GLY A 128 -0.48 17.77 1.34
CA GLY A 128 0.02 19.12 1.54
C GLY A 128 1.41 19.14 2.19
N PRO A 129 2.50 19.17 1.40
CA PRO A 129 3.87 19.19 1.94
C PRO A 129 4.22 20.57 2.51
N SER A 130 5.17 20.64 3.44
CA SER A 130 5.78 21.91 3.81
C SER A 130 6.35 22.62 2.59
N LEU A 131 6.04 23.90 2.38
CA LEU A 131 6.57 24.66 1.24
C LEU A 131 8.10 24.82 1.32
N ASP A 132 8.65 24.93 2.53
CA ASP A 132 10.11 25.00 2.73
C ASP A 132 10.79 23.66 2.39
N HIS A 133 10.19 22.53 2.79
CA HIS A 133 10.67 21.20 2.40
C HIS A 133 10.52 20.98 0.89
N ALA A 134 9.40 21.38 0.28
CA ALA A 134 9.14 21.29 -1.14
C ALA A 134 10.16 22.09 -1.97
N GLY A 135 10.44 23.36 -1.59
CA GLY A 135 11.45 24.18 -2.25
C GLY A 135 12.86 23.57 -2.14
N ALA A 136 13.20 23.02 -0.98
CA ALA A 136 14.47 22.32 -0.79
C ALA A 136 14.54 21.00 -1.57
N TRP A 137 13.42 20.28 -1.69
CA TRP A 137 13.30 19.08 -2.51
C TRP A 137 13.54 19.38 -4.00
N PHE A 138 12.88 20.39 -4.58
CA PHE A 138 13.11 20.82 -5.97
C PHE A 138 14.56 21.17 -6.22
N ARG A 139 15.20 21.95 -5.34
CA ARG A 139 16.63 22.26 -5.44
C ARG A 139 17.51 21.01 -5.42
N ALA A 140 17.17 20.02 -4.58
CA ALA A 140 17.92 18.77 -4.50
C ALA A 140 17.77 17.90 -5.76
N GLN A 141 16.57 17.87 -6.39
CA GLN A 141 16.35 17.16 -7.65
C GLN A 141 17.21 17.77 -8.78
N LEU A 142 17.31 19.10 -8.86
CA LEU A 142 18.02 19.81 -9.91
C LEU A 142 19.53 19.88 -9.69
N ARG A 143 20.00 19.94 -8.44
CA ARG A 143 21.44 20.07 -8.12
C ARG A 143 22.26 18.82 -8.44
N ARG A 144 21.68 17.63 -8.35
CA ARG A 144 22.32 16.35 -8.70
C ARG A 144 21.38 15.56 -9.61
N PRO A 145 21.25 15.95 -10.87
CA PRO A 145 20.25 15.38 -11.76
C PRO A 145 20.57 13.91 -12.07
N THR A 146 19.56 13.06 -11.93
CA THR A 146 19.50 11.71 -12.47
C THR A 146 18.22 11.59 -13.29
N PRO A 147 18.08 10.62 -14.22
CA PRO A 147 16.84 10.45 -14.99
C PRO A 147 15.59 10.36 -14.10
N LYS A 148 15.67 9.64 -12.97
CA LYS A 148 14.59 9.53 -12.00
C LYS A 148 14.26 10.87 -11.35
N ARG A 149 15.28 11.62 -10.91
CA ARG A 149 15.09 12.93 -10.25
C ARG A 149 14.50 13.96 -11.19
N LEU A 150 15.01 14.03 -12.42
CA LEU A 150 14.45 14.93 -13.45
C LEU A 150 13.00 14.58 -13.77
N LYS A 151 12.69 13.29 -13.92
CA LYS A 151 11.31 12.81 -14.10
C LYS A 151 10.42 13.23 -12.95
N ASN A 152 10.84 13.05 -11.69
CA ASN A 152 10.07 13.43 -10.51
C ASN A 152 9.81 14.95 -10.47
N ALA A 153 10.86 15.78 -10.73
CA ALA A 153 10.72 17.23 -10.75
C ALA A 153 9.77 17.70 -11.86
N LEU A 154 9.93 17.16 -13.08
CA LEU A 154 9.05 17.48 -14.21
C LEU A 154 7.61 17.06 -13.94
N ASN A 155 7.40 15.85 -13.42
CA ASN A 155 6.08 15.35 -13.09
C ASN A 155 5.40 16.26 -12.07
N GLN A 156 6.07 16.65 -10.97
CA GLN A 156 5.50 17.58 -10.00
C GLN A 156 5.22 18.94 -10.63
N PHE A 157 6.10 19.46 -11.46
CA PHE A 157 5.86 20.74 -12.14
C PHE A 157 4.59 20.70 -12.99
N LEU A 158 4.37 19.60 -13.73
CA LEU A 158 3.17 19.39 -14.53
C LEU A 158 1.89 19.29 -13.65
N HIS A 159 1.97 18.71 -12.46
CA HIS A 159 0.85 18.67 -11.50
C HIS A 159 0.58 20.05 -10.86
N SER A 160 1.58 20.93 -10.82
CA SER A 160 1.51 22.24 -10.14
C SER A 160 1.23 23.42 -11.08
N TRP A 161 0.92 23.20 -12.35
CA TRP A 161 0.72 24.28 -13.35
C TRP A 161 -0.35 25.31 -12.92
N TYR A 162 -1.39 24.87 -12.23
CA TYR A 162 -2.49 25.71 -11.76
C TYR A 162 -2.04 26.78 -10.75
N ILE A 163 -0.93 26.53 -10.03
CA ILE A 163 -0.32 27.51 -9.11
C ILE A 163 0.07 28.78 -9.85
N LEU A 164 0.63 28.64 -11.06
CA LEU A 164 0.95 29.76 -11.94
C LEU A 164 -0.32 30.48 -12.42
N ALA A 165 -1.34 29.70 -12.80
CA ALA A 165 -2.63 30.25 -13.23
C ALA A 165 -3.29 31.09 -12.11
N PHE A 166 -3.20 30.67 -10.85
CA PHE A 166 -3.76 31.40 -9.71
C PHE A 166 -3.04 32.72 -9.37
N GLN A 167 -1.84 32.94 -9.92
CA GLN A 167 -1.13 34.23 -9.78
C GLN A 167 -1.65 35.29 -10.76
N VAL A 168 -2.30 34.88 -11.85
CA VAL A 168 -2.83 35.82 -12.84
C VAL A 168 -3.89 36.70 -12.18
N PRO A 169 -3.81 38.04 -12.30
CA PRO A 169 -4.82 38.92 -11.74
C PRO A 169 -6.18 38.73 -12.41
N PHE A 170 -7.25 38.83 -11.66
CA PHE A 170 -8.66 38.85 -12.09
C PHE A 170 -9.20 37.57 -12.75
N VAL A 171 -8.40 36.79 -13.47
CA VAL A 171 -8.88 35.60 -14.22
C VAL A 171 -9.39 34.51 -13.29
N PRO A 172 -8.60 33.95 -12.33
CA PRO A 172 -9.12 32.95 -11.40
C PRO A 172 -10.22 33.49 -10.51
N ASP A 173 -10.19 34.78 -10.15
CA ASP A 173 -11.26 35.43 -9.38
C ASP A 173 -12.60 35.41 -10.15
N LEU A 174 -12.57 35.72 -11.45
CA LEU A 174 -13.76 35.67 -12.31
C LEU A 174 -14.26 34.23 -12.47
N LEU A 175 -13.36 33.27 -12.68
CA LEU A 175 -13.72 31.85 -12.81
C LEU A 175 -14.38 31.29 -11.53
N TRP A 176 -13.96 31.76 -10.35
CA TRP A 176 -14.65 31.42 -9.10
C TRP A 176 -16.02 32.11 -8.98
N ARG A 177 -16.12 33.40 -9.26
CA ARG A 177 -17.39 34.14 -9.21
C ARG A 177 -18.44 33.53 -10.15
N THR A 178 -18.04 33.09 -11.33
CA THR A 178 -18.94 32.42 -12.30
C THR A 178 -19.22 30.95 -11.91
N GLY A 179 -18.46 30.36 -11.00
CA GLY A 179 -18.56 28.95 -10.60
C GLY A 179 -17.95 27.97 -11.60
N LEU A 180 -17.27 28.45 -12.64
CA LEU A 180 -16.65 27.59 -13.66
C LEU A 180 -15.51 26.77 -13.06
N LEU A 181 -14.70 27.36 -12.18
CA LEU A 181 -13.57 26.68 -11.56
C LEU A 181 -14.03 25.57 -10.59
N GLY A 182 -15.07 25.85 -9.79
CA GLY A 182 -15.66 24.83 -8.92
C GLY A 182 -16.23 23.64 -9.70
N LYS A 183 -16.92 23.89 -10.82
CA LYS A 183 -17.40 22.82 -11.71
C LYS A 183 -16.26 22.02 -12.33
N GLN A 184 -15.16 22.68 -12.67
CA GLN A 184 -13.97 22.00 -13.23
C GLN A 184 -13.31 21.08 -12.19
N ILE A 185 -13.12 21.56 -10.95
CA ILE A 185 -12.59 20.76 -9.85
C ILE A 185 -13.47 19.52 -9.65
N GLN A 186 -14.78 19.69 -9.56
CA GLN A 186 -15.72 18.58 -9.34
C GLN A 186 -15.73 17.55 -10.49
N ARG A 187 -15.44 17.98 -11.73
CA ARG A 187 -15.29 17.03 -12.87
C ARG A 187 -13.99 16.23 -12.80
N MET A 188 -12.91 16.83 -12.33
CA MET A 188 -11.61 16.18 -12.20
C MET A 188 -11.55 15.28 -10.96
N GLU A 189 -12.26 15.65 -9.92
CA GLU A 189 -12.28 15.00 -8.61
C GLU A 189 -13.72 14.73 -8.17
N PRO A 190 -14.30 13.58 -8.58
CA PRO A 190 -15.68 13.23 -8.26
C PRO A 190 -15.98 13.16 -6.76
N ASP A 191 -14.95 12.84 -5.95
CA ASP A 191 -15.06 12.76 -4.48
C ASP A 191 -15.07 14.13 -3.80
N ALA A 192 -14.70 15.21 -4.52
CA ALA A 192 -14.79 16.56 -4.00
C ALA A 192 -16.24 16.98 -3.82
N ALA A 193 -16.57 17.62 -2.69
CA ALA A 193 -17.86 18.30 -2.57
C ALA A 193 -17.86 19.53 -3.49
N PRO A 194 -19.05 20.02 -3.95
CA PRO A 194 -19.14 21.29 -4.66
C PRO A 194 -18.55 22.40 -3.78
N PRO A 195 -17.45 23.05 -4.20
CA PRO A 195 -16.82 24.07 -3.37
C PRO A 195 -17.68 25.34 -3.34
N GLU A 196 -17.72 25.97 -2.18
CA GLU A 196 -18.34 27.29 -2.01
C GLU A 196 -17.54 28.33 -2.80
N LYS A 197 -18.26 29.16 -3.62
CA LYS A 197 -17.61 30.21 -4.43
C LYS A 197 -16.79 31.18 -3.58
N SER A 198 -17.32 31.50 -2.41
CA SER A 198 -16.70 32.38 -1.43
C SER A 198 -15.36 31.81 -0.94
N ASP A 199 -15.35 30.51 -0.56
CA ASP A 199 -14.17 29.84 -0.03
C ASP A 199 -13.07 29.70 -1.10
N GLY A 200 -13.48 29.35 -2.32
CA GLY A 200 -12.59 29.33 -3.46
C GLY A 200 -11.97 30.69 -3.78
N LEU A 201 -12.77 31.77 -3.75
CA LEU A 201 -12.29 33.13 -4.05
C LEU A 201 -11.28 33.64 -3.02
N HIS A 202 -11.60 33.50 -1.72
CA HIS A 202 -10.72 33.97 -0.65
C HIS A 202 -9.46 33.10 -0.51
N GLY A 203 -9.60 31.79 -0.69
CA GLY A 203 -8.48 30.85 -0.65
C GLY A 203 -7.42 31.03 -1.75
N LEU A 204 -7.71 31.76 -2.86
CA LEU A 204 -6.68 32.17 -3.82
C LEU A 204 -5.56 32.97 -3.16
N GLN A 205 -5.86 33.68 -2.05
CA GLN A 205 -4.85 34.48 -1.34
C GLN A 205 -3.80 33.60 -0.66
N LEU A 206 -4.12 32.36 -0.29
CA LEU A 206 -3.16 31.39 0.23
C LEU A 206 -2.00 31.18 -0.76
N TYR A 207 -2.33 30.93 -2.03
CA TYR A 207 -1.35 30.75 -3.11
C TYR A 207 -0.57 32.03 -3.38
N ARG A 208 -1.28 33.16 -3.50
CA ARG A 208 -0.70 34.46 -3.85
C ARG A 208 0.23 35.02 -2.76
N ALA A 209 -0.03 34.69 -1.49
CA ALA A 209 0.77 35.15 -0.36
C ALA A 209 2.05 34.34 -0.14
N ASN A 210 2.05 33.04 -0.47
CA ASN A 210 3.04 32.13 0.09
C ASN A 210 3.89 31.40 -0.97
N MET A 211 3.30 30.96 -2.09
CA MET A 211 3.96 29.98 -2.96
C MET A 211 5.33 30.44 -3.45
N PHE A 212 5.41 31.59 -4.15
CA PHE A 212 6.68 32.04 -4.70
C PHE A 212 7.69 32.43 -3.64
N THR A 213 7.22 33.07 -2.57
CA THR A 213 8.11 33.54 -1.50
C THR A 213 8.82 32.39 -0.81
N ARG A 214 8.09 31.32 -0.46
CA ARG A 214 8.63 30.17 0.28
C ARG A 214 9.40 29.23 -0.63
N LEU A 215 8.89 28.90 -1.81
CA LEU A 215 9.58 28.01 -2.75
C LEU A 215 10.89 28.58 -3.28
N SER A 216 10.97 29.91 -3.49
CA SER A 216 12.19 30.57 -3.98
C SER A 216 13.28 30.71 -2.92
N ARG A 217 12.90 30.80 -1.62
CA ARG A 217 13.83 30.95 -0.50
C ARG A 217 13.50 29.98 0.63
N PRO A 218 13.58 28.66 0.37
CA PRO A 218 13.21 27.68 1.38
C PRO A 218 14.15 27.69 2.58
N ALA A 219 13.57 27.66 3.77
CA ALA A 219 14.23 27.55 5.06
C ALA A 219 13.72 26.30 5.82
N PRO A 220 14.05 25.08 5.34
CA PRO A 220 13.53 23.85 5.91
C PRO A 220 14.00 23.67 7.35
N ARG A 221 13.05 23.40 8.24
CA ARG A 221 13.27 23.14 9.66
C ARG A 221 12.83 21.73 10.02
N PRO A 222 13.42 21.07 11.03
CA PRO A 222 13.00 19.76 11.49
C PRO A 222 11.64 19.81 12.21
N ALA A 223 10.96 18.66 12.21
CA ALA A 223 9.83 18.38 13.08
C ALA A 223 10.26 17.30 14.08
N ASP A 224 10.34 17.68 15.36
CA ASP A 224 10.84 16.83 16.46
C ASP A 224 9.71 16.05 17.16
N ILE A 225 8.64 15.73 16.44
CA ILE A 225 7.48 14.98 16.90
C ILE A 225 7.23 13.80 15.96
N PRO A 226 6.47 12.77 16.38
CA PRO A 226 5.99 11.73 15.48
C PRO A 226 5.14 12.32 14.34
N VAL A 227 5.54 12.03 13.10
CA VAL A 227 4.79 12.46 11.91
C VAL A 227 4.44 11.28 11.06
N GLN A 228 3.20 11.26 10.57
CA GLN A 228 2.74 10.33 9.54
C GLN A 228 2.35 11.10 8.28
N VAL A 229 2.86 10.66 7.14
CA VAL A 229 2.43 11.16 5.82
C VAL A 229 1.52 10.11 5.19
N LEU A 230 0.26 10.47 4.97
CA LEU A 230 -0.68 9.70 4.18
C LEU A 230 -0.66 10.26 2.76
N ALA A 231 -0.05 9.52 1.83
CA ALA A 231 0.13 9.96 0.44
C ALA A 231 -0.85 9.23 -0.48
N PRO A 232 -1.91 9.89 -0.97
CA PRO A 232 -2.81 9.30 -1.94
C PRO A 232 -2.07 9.01 -3.25
N THR A 233 -2.26 7.81 -3.79
CA THR A 233 -1.51 7.35 -4.97
C THR A 233 -1.99 7.97 -6.27
N GLY A 234 -3.25 8.41 -6.31
CA GLY A 234 -3.89 9.10 -7.43
C GLY A 234 -4.03 10.62 -7.24
N ASP A 235 -3.26 11.24 -6.34
CA ASP A 235 -3.30 12.68 -6.12
C ASP A 235 -2.87 13.45 -7.38
N ALA A 236 -3.80 14.22 -7.95
CA ALA A 236 -3.58 14.98 -9.18
C ALA A 236 -2.78 16.28 -8.98
N TYR A 237 -2.52 16.70 -7.73
CA TYR A 237 -1.89 17.98 -7.39
C TYR A 237 -0.51 17.82 -6.77
N VAL A 238 -0.33 16.82 -5.91
CA VAL A 238 0.90 16.60 -5.15
C VAL A 238 1.40 15.19 -5.33
N THR A 239 2.51 15.03 -6.02
CA THR A 239 3.07 13.68 -6.27
C THR A 239 3.59 13.02 -4.99
N THR A 240 3.49 11.69 -4.94
CA THR A 240 4.00 10.91 -3.81
C THR A 240 5.46 11.23 -3.44
N PRO A 241 6.43 11.38 -4.37
CA PRO A 241 7.81 11.73 -4.01
C PRO A 241 7.92 13.06 -3.27
N LEU A 242 7.16 14.08 -3.65
CA LEU A 242 7.18 15.39 -2.99
C LEU A 242 6.64 15.30 -1.56
N GLN A 243 5.61 14.48 -1.33
CA GLN A 243 5.03 14.29 0.00
C GLN A 243 5.93 13.48 0.93
N THR A 244 6.63 12.48 0.40
CA THR A 244 7.27 11.42 1.21
C THR A 244 8.79 11.56 1.38
N GLU A 245 9.49 12.28 0.50
CA GLU A 245 10.95 12.44 0.58
C GLU A 245 11.36 13.51 1.62
N VAL A 246 10.81 13.43 2.84
CA VAL A 246 11.00 14.40 3.94
C VAL A 246 11.78 13.84 5.14
N ALA A 247 12.21 12.58 5.10
CA ALA A 247 12.85 11.86 6.22
C ALA A 247 14.06 12.60 6.84
N ARG A 248 14.80 13.37 6.05
CA ARG A 248 15.95 14.16 6.56
C ARG A 248 15.57 15.28 7.55
N TRP A 249 14.29 15.67 7.58
CA TRP A 249 13.77 16.70 8.47
C TRP A 249 12.82 16.16 9.53
N VAL A 250 12.48 14.86 9.42
CA VAL A 250 11.51 14.21 10.32
C VAL A 250 12.13 12.91 10.80
N PRO A 251 12.80 12.91 11.96
CA PRO A 251 13.45 11.70 12.49
C PRO A 251 12.48 10.56 12.77
N ASP A 252 11.28 10.88 13.26
CA ASP A 252 10.23 9.91 13.60
C ASP A 252 9.09 9.92 12.55
N LEU A 253 9.40 9.48 11.33
CA LEU A 253 8.52 9.55 10.16
C LEU A 253 7.90 8.20 9.83
N ARG A 254 6.58 8.20 9.56
CA ARG A 254 5.83 7.09 8.94
C ARG A 254 5.28 7.55 7.60
N ILE A 255 5.30 6.65 6.62
CA ILE A 255 4.80 6.90 5.28
C ILE A 255 3.82 5.81 4.89
N ARG A 256 2.56 6.18 4.64
CA ARG A 256 1.55 5.29 4.07
C ARG A 256 1.13 5.79 2.70
N ARG A 257 1.14 4.90 1.73
CA ARG A 257 0.55 5.16 0.42
C ARG A 257 -0.87 4.64 0.45
N ILE A 258 -1.85 5.53 0.27
CA ILE A 258 -3.27 5.18 0.32
C ILE A 258 -3.83 5.24 -1.08
N VAL A 259 -4.60 4.22 -1.46
CA VAL A 259 -5.32 4.20 -2.74
C VAL A 259 -6.45 5.23 -2.68
N GLY A 260 -6.39 6.21 -3.55
CA GLY A 260 -7.38 7.29 -3.62
C GLY A 260 -6.84 8.52 -4.34
N THR A 261 -7.74 9.47 -4.57
CA THR A 261 -7.46 10.77 -5.16
C THR A 261 -7.06 11.79 -4.09
N HIS A 262 -6.94 13.06 -4.48
CA HIS A 262 -6.64 14.15 -3.54
C HIS A 262 -7.63 14.20 -2.37
N TRP A 263 -8.94 13.98 -2.61
CA TRP A 263 -9.99 13.99 -1.60
C TRP A 263 -10.21 12.63 -0.90
N VAL A 264 -9.14 11.87 -0.65
CA VAL A 264 -9.20 10.59 0.07
C VAL A 264 -9.87 10.70 1.45
N THR A 265 -9.84 11.85 2.08
CA THR A 265 -10.55 12.17 3.32
C THR A 265 -12.07 12.02 3.23
N ARG A 266 -12.63 12.21 2.03
CA ARG A 266 -14.07 12.02 1.74
C ARG A 266 -14.36 10.62 1.18
N ALA A 267 -13.50 10.15 0.27
CA ALA A 267 -13.66 8.85 -0.37
C ALA A 267 -13.45 7.67 0.60
N ARG A 268 -12.45 7.79 1.48
CA ARG A 268 -12.05 6.76 2.44
C ARG A 268 -11.79 7.34 3.84
N PRO A 269 -12.81 7.96 4.45
CA PRO A 269 -12.68 8.53 5.79
C PRO A 269 -12.33 7.50 6.86
N ASP A 270 -12.78 6.25 6.69
CA ASP A 270 -12.46 5.09 7.52
C ASP A 270 -10.94 4.83 7.58
N VAL A 271 -10.27 4.79 6.43
CA VAL A 271 -8.82 4.56 6.33
C VAL A 271 -8.03 5.71 6.96
N VAL A 272 -8.46 6.95 6.71
CA VAL A 272 -7.79 8.13 7.26
C VAL A 272 -7.94 8.20 8.78
N ALA A 273 -9.15 7.95 9.30
CA ALA A 273 -9.43 7.93 10.74
C ALA A 273 -8.62 6.85 11.45
N ALA A 274 -8.63 5.61 10.93
CA ALA A 274 -7.87 4.50 11.50
C ALA A 274 -6.36 4.79 11.51
N ALA A 275 -5.81 5.31 10.41
CA ALA A 275 -4.39 5.66 10.34
C ALA A 275 -4.01 6.79 11.31
N ALA A 276 -4.90 7.78 11.49
CA ALA A 276 -4.69 8.86 12.46
C ALA A 276 -4.74 8.33 13.90
N ALA A 277 -5.73 7.50 14.24
CA ALA A 277 -5.86 6.87 15.55
C ALA A 277 -4.61 6.07 15.93
N GLU A 278 -4.08 5.24 15.02
CA GLU A 278 -2.84 4.48 15.28
C GLU A 278 -1.65 5.39 15.66
N LEU A 279 -1.50 6.55 15.01
CA LEU A 279 -0.41 7.49 15.34
C LEU A 279 -0.67 8.19 16.68
N ILE A 280 -1.92 8.51 16.99
CA ILE A 280 -2.33 9.09 18.26
C ILE A 280 -2.02 8.11 19.40
N ASP A 281 -2.47 6.86 19.28
CA ASP A 281 -2.21 5.80 20.26
C ASP A 281 -0.72 5.63 20.53
N TYR A 282 0.09 5.61 19.46
CA TYR A 282 1.54 5.54 19.60
C TYR A 282 2.11 6.76 20.37
N ALA A 283 1.65 7.95 20.05
CA ALA A 283 2.15 9.16 20.71
C ALA A 283 1.73 9.24 22.20
N GLU A 284 0.57 8.68 22.56
CA GLU A 284 0.06 8.65 23.93
C GLU A 284 0.65 7.51 24.77
N THR A 285 0.79 6.31 24.18
CA THR A 285 1.17 5.10 24.93
C THR A 285 2.61 4.65 24.73
N GLY A 286 3.28 5.12 23.69
CA GLY A 286 4.57 4.62 23.23
C GLY A 286 4.49 3.25 22.53
N THR A 287 3.31 2.64 22.43
CA THR A 287 3.12 1.32 21.81
C THR A 287 2.85 1.48 20.31
N GLU A 288 3.71 0.89 19.50
CA GLU A 288 3.61 0.99 18.04
C GLU A 288 2.90 -0.22 17.44
N SER A 289 1.80 0.03 16.71
CA SER A 289 1.10 -1.01 15.96
C SER A 289 1.98 -1.58 14.85
N ARG A 290 1.65 -2.78 14.34
CA ARG A 290 2.33 -3.31 13.14
C ARG A 290 2.21 -2.36 11.95
N GLY A 291 1.04 -1.76 11.76
CA GLY A 291 0.79 -0.80 10.68
C GLY A 291 1.77 0.38 10.72
N LEU A 292 2.04 0.94 11.88
CA LEU A 292 3.00 2.02 12.05
C LEU A 292 4.45 1.55 11.88
N ARG A 293 4.84 0.38 12.46
CA ARG A 293 6.18 -0.18 12.27
C ARG A 293 6.50 -0.41 10.79
N ARG A 294 5.55 -1.01 10.06
CA ARG A 294 5.65 -1.21 8.61
C ARG A 294 5.83 0.10 7.83
N ALA A 295 5.19 1.19 8.30
CA ALA A 295 5.21 2.49 7.67
C ALA A 295 6.45 3.34 8.02
N ARG A 296 7.34 2.89 8.90
CA ARG A 296 8.56 3.63 9.27
C ARG A 296 9.41 3.96 8.06
N ALA A 297 9.77 5.22 7.91
CA ALA A 297 10.68 5.64 6.86
C ALA A 297 12.07 5.01 7.05
N GLY A 298 12.63 4.45 5.95
CA GLY A 298 13.92 3.78 6.01
C GLY A 298 13.88 2.31 6.41
N ALA A 299 12.71 1.76 6.77
CA ALA A 299 12.55 0.32 6.98
C ALA A 299 12.86 -0.46 5.68
N GLY A 300 13.36 -1.69 5.82
CA GLY A 300 13.57 -2.59 4.69
C GLY A 300 12.27 -2.88 3.93
N PRO A 301 12.36 -3.34 2.67
CA PRO A 301 11.19 -3.49 1.80
C PRO A 301 10.15 -4.49 2.35
N PHE A 302 10.56 -5.41 3.22
CA PHE A 302 9.70 -6.43 3.81
C PHE A 302 9.60 -6.32 5.34
N ALA A 303 10.33 -5.41 5.96
CA ALA A 303 10.33 -5.25 7.41
C ALA A 303 8.91 -4.99 7.95
N HIS A 304 8.50 -5.79 8.94
CA HIS A 304 7.18 -5.75 9.61
C HIS A 304 5.96 -5.97 8.68
N LYS A 305 6.17 -6.42 7.44
CA LYS A 305 5.07 -6.83 6.57
C LYS A 305 4.53 -8.17 7.02
N LEU A 306 3.21 -8.32 6.97
CA LEU A 306 2.55 -9.60 7.20
C LEU A 306 2.52 -10.39 5.89
N VAL A 307 3.10 -11.58 5.93
CA VAL A 307 3.17 -12.51 4.78
C VAL A 307 2.43 -13.79 5.11
N VAL A 308 1.52 -14.21 4.24
CA VAL A 308 0.84 -15.51 4.31
C VAL A 308 1.41 -16.42 3.24
N VAL A 309 1.82 -17.66 3.61
CA VAL A 309 2.36 -18.65 2.66
C VAL A 309 1.62 -19.97 2.82
N THR A 310 0.99 -20.45 1.73
CA THR A 310 0.34 -21.77 1.70
C THR A 310 1.28 -22.87 1.23
N GLY A 311 1.11 -24.10 1.71
CA GLY A 311 2.01 -25.22 1.40
C GLY A 311 3.45 -24.95 1.90
N ALA A 312 3.56 -24.35 3.08
CA ALA A 312 4.83 -23.90 3.64
C ALA A 312 5.55 -24.97 4.50
N GLY A 313 4.98 -26.15 4.63
CA GLY A 313 5.60 -27.26 5.37
C GLY A 313 6.90 -27.74 4.75
N SER A 314 7.14 -27.54 3.44
CA SER A 314 8.34 -28.00 2.76
C SER A 314 8.68 -27.17 1.51
N GLY A 315 9.78 -27.54 0.85
CA GLY A 315 10.15 -27.09 -0.50
C GLY A 315 10.16 -25.57 -0.70
N ILE A 316 9.51 -25.10 -1.77
CA ILE A 316 9.50 -23.69 -2.15
C ILE A 316 8.74 -22.85 -1.11
N GLY A 317 7.63 -23.36 -0.55
CA GLY A 317 6.86 -22.65 0.47
C GLY A 317 7.66 -22.37 1.74
N ARG A 318 8.32 -23.41 2.30
CA ARG A 318 9.23 -23.26 3.47
C ARG A 318 10.34 -22.26 3.17
N ALA A 319 11.04 -22.42 2.04
CA ALA A 319 12.13 -21.52 1.67
C ALA A 319 11.65 -20.06 1.49
N THR A 320 10.46 -19.88 0.94
CA THR A 320 9.85 -18.55 0.76
C THR A 320 9.49 -17.91 2.10
N ALA A 321 8.88 -18.67 3.01
CA ALA A 321 8.58 -18.22 4.36
C ALA A 321 9.85 -17.76 5.09
N LEU A 322 10.90 -18.59 5.08
CA LEU A 322 12.19 -18.27 5.68
C LEU A 322 12.87 -17.05 5.03
N ALA A 323 12.76 -16.91 3.71
CA ALA A 323 13.35 -15.77 3.01
C ALA A 323 12.68 -14.44 3.37
N PHE A 324 11.37 -14.40 3.52
CA PHE A 324 10.64 -13.21 3.99
C PHE A 324 10.97 -12.91 5.46
N ALA A 325 10.97 -13.92 6.33
CA ALA A 325 11.35 -13.75 7.74
C ALA A 325 12.79 -13.20 7.88
N GLY A 326 13.72 -13.70 7.08
CA GLY A 326 15.10 -13.20 7.02
C GLY A 326 15.24 -11.74 6.55
N GLN A 327 14.17 -11.14 6.00
CA GLN A 327 14.09 -9.72 5.66
C GLN A 327 13.22 -8.92 6.65
N GLY A 328 12.90 -9.51 7.81
CA GLY A 328 12.15 -8.87 8.88
C GLY A 328 10.63 -8.84 8.69
N ALA A 329 10.09 -9.70 7.82
CA ALA A 329 8.65 -9.87 7.68
C ALA A 329 8.09 -10.80 8.77
N ASP A 330 6.89 -10.52 9.23
CA ASP A 330 6.10 -11.41 10.09
C ASP A 330 5.36 -12.41 9.20
N VAL A 331 5.47 -13.72 9.49
CA VAL A 331 5.00 -14.76 8.58
C VAL A 331 3.96 -15.66 9.26
N VAL A 332 2.84 -15.86 8.58
CA VAL A 332 1.82 -16.88 8.87
C VAL A 332 1.89 -17.95 7.80
N ILE A 333 1.91 -19.20 8.20
CA ILE A 333 2.03 -20.33 7.28
C ILE A 333 0.88 -21.31 7.37
N THR A 334 0.57 -21.98 6.27
CA THR A 334 -0.33 -23.14 6.27
C THR A 334 0.27 -24.30 5.50
N ASP A 335 -0.12 -25.49 5.91
CA ASP A 335 0.10 -26.74 5.18
C ASP A 335 -1.04 -27.72 5.52
N ILE A 336 -1.25 -28.74 4.69
CA ILE A 336 -2.13 -29.85 5.01
C ILE A 336 -1.49 -30.77 6.05
N ASP A 337 -0.15 -30.82 6.10
CA ASP A 337 0.64 -31.55 7.09
C ASP A 337 1.05 -30.63 8.26
N ALA A 338 0.34 -30.77 9.37
CA ALA A 338 0.59 -30.00 10.59
C ALA A 338 2.01 -30.19 11.15
N ALA A 339 2.60 -31.40 11.02
CA ALA A 339 3.93 -31.66 11.54
C ALA A 339 5.00 -30.88 10.79
N SER A 340 4.94 -30.91 9.45
CA SER A 340 5.86 -30.15 8.58
C SER A 340 5.67 -28.62 8.72
N ALA A 341 4.44 -28.14 8.93
CA ALA A 341 4.14 -26.75 9.23
C ALA A 341 4.77 -26.32 10.56
N GLY A 342 4.60 -27.12 11.61
CA GLY A 342 5.20 -26.87 12.93
C GLY A 342 6.74 -26.85 12.92
N GLU A 343 7.38 -27.69 12.10
CA GLU A 343 8.83 -27.61 11.86
C GLU A 343 9.22 -26.27 11.23
N THR A 344 8.49 -25.84 10.22
CA THR A 344 8.76 -24.56 9.53
C THR A 344 8.55 -23.38 10.47
N LEU A 345 7.49 -23.39 11.31
CA LEU A 345 7.25 -22.34 12.30
C LEU A 345 8.45 -22.20 13.27
N LYS A 346 8.98 -23.32 13.75
CA LYS A 346 10.18 -23.32 14.62
C LYS A 346 11.39 -22.68 13.93
N LEU A 347 11.57 -22.92 12.63
CA LEU A 347 12.66 -22.33 11.84
C LEU A 347 12.49 -20.83 11.60
N LEU A 348 11.26 -20.31 11.58
CA LEU A 348 10.96 -18.89 11.44
C LEU A 348 11.34 -18.08 12.70
N GLY A 349 11.45 -18.70 13.87
CA GLY A 349 11.80 -18.04 15.12
C GLY A 349 10.80 -16.95 15.50
N GLU A 350 11.28 -15.78 15.88
CA GLU A 350 10.45 -14.63 16.30
C GLU A 350 9.58 -14.04 15.18
N HIS A 351 9.90 -14.31 13.92
CA HIS A 351 9.12 -13.85 12.77
C HIS A 351 8.00 -14.81 12.37
N GLY A 352 7.94 -16.01 12.95
CA GLY A 352 6.84 -16.95 12.76
C GLY A 352 5.69 -16.64 13.71
N LEU A 353 4.57 -16.12 13.18
CA LEU A 353 3.43 -15.75 14.02
C LEU A 353 2.54 -16.94 14.37
N ALA A 354 2.21 -17.75 13.37
CA ALA A 354 1.32 -18.91 13.54
C ALA A 354 1.46 -19.90 12.37
N GLU A 355 1.12 -21.16 12.63
CA GLU A 355 0.80 -22.16 11.60
C GLU A 355 -0.64 -22.60 11.71
N TYR A 356 -1.21 -22.95 10.55
CA TYR A 356 -2.58 -23.48 10.47
C TYR A 356 -2.60 -24.71 9.55
N THR A 357 -3.34 -25.74 9.97
CA THR A 357 -3.60 -26.91 9.13
C THR A 357 -4.78 -26.59 8.21
N VAL A 358 -4.51 -26.42 6.92
CA VAL A 358 -5.52 -26.04 5.93
C VAL A 358 -5.32 -26.83 4.65
N ASP A 359 -6.37 -27.50 4.19
CA ASP A 359 -6.41 -28.03 2.82
C ASP A 359 -6.77 -26.88 1.86
N SER A 360 -5.85 -26.56 0.97
CA SER A 360 -6.05 -25.47 -0.01
C SER A 360 -7.16 -25.80 -1.03
N ALA A 361 -7.52 -27.07 -1.20
CA ALA A 361 -8.61 -27.51 -2.07
C ALA A 361 -10.01 -27.23 -1.44
N ASP A 362 -10.08 -27.11 -0.11
CA ASP A 362 -11.33 -26.76 0.60
C ASP A 362 -11.49 -25.24 0.67
N GLY A 363 -12.38 -24.69 -0.17
CA GLY A 363 -12.66 -23.27 -0.25
C GLY A 363 -13.16 -22.65 1.05
N ASP A 364 -14.01 -23.37 1.80
CA ASP A 364 -14.56 -22.92 3.07
C ASP A 364 -13.48 -22.90 4.16
N ALA A 365 -12.58 -23.89 4.18
CA ALA A 365 -11.44 -23.91 5.09
C ALA A 365 -10.48 -22.72 4.80
N VAL A 366 -10.21 -22.43 3.54
CA VAL A 366 -9.37 -21.29 3.13
C VAL A 366 -10.04 -19.96 3.53
N HIS A 367 -11.34 -19.83 3.34
CA HIS A 367 -12.07 -18.62 3.76
C HIS A 367 -12.02 -18.43 5.28
N ARG A 368 -12.35 -19.45 6.06
CA ARG A 368 -12.25 -19.40 7.54
C ARG A 368 -10.83 -19.08 8.01
N PHE A 369 -9.83 -19.64 7.36
CA PHE A 369 -8.42 -19.33 7.63
C PHE A 369 -8.11 -17.85 7.38
N ALA A 370 -8.54 -17.27 6.26
CA ALA A 370 -8.29 -15.87 5.92
C ALA A 370 -8.92 -14.91 6.93
N GLU A 371 -10.19 -15.18 7.34
CA GLU A 371 -10.87 -14.41 8.39
C GLU A 371 -10.14 -14.52 9.73
N ARG A 372 -9.63 -15.70 10.07
CA ARG A 372 -8.85 -15.91 11.29
C ARG A 372 -7.53 -15.12 11.25
N VAL A 373 -6.81 -15.13 10.14
CA VAL A 373 -5.60 -14.31 9.96
C VAL A 373 -5.93 -12.82 10.14
N ARG A 374 -7.05 -12.36 9.54
CA ARG A 374 -7.50 -10.97 9.68
C ARG A 374 -7.76 -10.61 11.15
N ALA A 375 -8.44 -11.47 11.88
CA ALA A 375 -8.80 -11.22 13.27
C ALA A 375 -7.61 -11.25 14.23
N GLU A 376 -6.69 -12.22 14.06
CA GLU A 376 -5.58 -12.45 14.99
C GLU A 376 -4.31 -11.63 14.62
N HIS A 377 -4.10 -11.39 13.32
CA HIS A 377 -2.85 -10.81 12.83
C HIS A 377 -3.05 -9.57 11.96
N GLY A 378 -4.28 -9.27 11.54
CA GLY A 378 -4.61 -8.17 10.62
C GLY A 378 -4.54 -8.58 9.14
N VAL A 379 -4.74 -7.61 8.24
CA VAL A 379 -4.72 -7.85 6.79
C VAL A 379 -3.29 -8.07 6.32
N PRO A 380 -2.99 -9.18 5.60
CA PRO A 380 -1.64 -9.44 5.08
C PRO A 380 -1.21 -8.40 4.03
N ASP A 381 0.09 -8.18 3.90
CA ASP A 381 0.67 -7.37 2.83
C ASP A 381 0.98 -8.19 1.59
N ILE A 382 1.33 -9.47 1.81
CA ILE A 382 1.76 -10.40 0.76
C ILE A 382 1.09 -11.74 1.01
N VAL A 383 0.47 -12.29 -0.03
CA VAL A 383 -0.11 -13.64 -0.01
C VAL A 383 0.59 -14.50 -1.05
N VAL A 384 1.13 -15.63 -0.64
CA VAL A 384 1.82 -16.58 -1.51
C VAL A 384 1.00 -17.87 -1.61
N ASN A 385 0.26 -18.04 -2.68
CA ASN A 385 -0.47 -19.25 -3.03
C ASN A 385 0.52 -20.25 -3.64
N ASN A 386 1.18 -21.04 -2.77
CA ASN A 386 2.24 -21.96 -3.17
C ASN A 386 1.81 -23.43 -3.11
N ALA A 387 0.80 -23.80 -2.33
CA ALA A 387 0.33 -25.17 -2.24
C ALA A 387 0.11 -25.80 -3.63
N GLY A 388 0.56 -27.03 -3.80
CA GLY A 388 0.43 -27.71 -5.08
C GLY A 388 1.02 -29.11 -5.07
N ILE A 389 0.50 -29.96 -5.97
CA ILE A 389 0.92 -31.35 -6.15
C ILE A 389 1.45 -31.58 -7.57
N GLY A 390 2.33 -32.57 -7.72
CA GLY A 390 2.84 -33.03 -9.00
C GLY A 390 2.02 -34.19 -9.57
N MET A 391 1.80 -34.19 -10.88
CA MET A 391 1.19 -35.30 -11.61
C MET A 391 1.86 -35.48 -12.96
N SER A 392 2.10 -36.72 -13.33
CA SER A 392 2.72 -37.10 -14.63
C SER A 392 2.11 -38.39 -15.14
N GLY A 393 1.70 -38.40 -16.40
CA GLY A 393 1.18 -39.56 -17.09
C GLY A 393 0.59 -39.20 -18.46
N PRO A 394 0.35 -40.20 -19.33
CA PRO A 394 -0.33 -40.00 -20.60
C PRO A 394 -1.78 -39.54 -20.36
N PHE A 395 -2.29 -38.72 -21.27
CA PHE A 395 -3.67 -38.21 -21.19
C PHE A 395 -4.72 -39.33 -21.16
N LEU A 396 -4.52 -40.36 -21.96
CA LEU A 396 -5.48 -41.48 -22.10
C LEU A 396 -5.53 -42.39 -20.87
N ASP A 397 -4.49 -42.39 -20.04
CA ASP A 397 -4.39 -43.18 -18.81
C ASP A 397 -4.79 -42.37 -17.56
N THR A 398 -4.97 -41.06 -17.69
CA THR A 398 -5.31 -40.16 -16.56
C THR A 398 -6.83 -40.21 -16.33
N SER A 399 -7.24 -40.69 -15.16
CA SER A 399 -8.67 -40.79 -14.79
C SER A 399 -9.30 -39.41 -14.53
N VAL A 400 -10.61 -39.35 -14.47
CA VAL A 400 -11.33 -38.12 -14.12
C VAL A 400 -10.99 -37.69 -12.69
N GLU A 401 -10.88 -38.66 -11.80
CA GLU A 401 -10.52 -38.42 -10.37
C GLU A 401 -9.10 -37.85 -10.21
N ASP A 402 -8.15 -38.30 -11.05
CA ASP A 402 -6.81 -37.75 -11.12
C ASP A 402 -6.84 -36.27 -11.60
N TRP A 403 -7.66 -36.00 -12.63
CA TRP A 403 -7.88 -34.64 -13.12
C TRP A 403 -8.50 -33.74 -12.04
N GLU A 404 -9.55 -34.16 -11.38
CA GLU A 404 -10.23 -33.43 -10.31
C GLU A 404 -9.23 -33.12 -9.20
N ARG A 405 -8.48 -34.10 -8.70
CA ARG A 405 -7.51 -33.92 -7.64
C ARG A 405 -6.44 -32.88 -7.98
N VAL A 406 -5.88 -32.90 -9.20
CA VAL A 406 -4.85 -31.91 -9.57
C VAL A 406 -5.44 -30.53 -9.82
N ILE A 407 -6.67 -30.43 -10.32
CA ILE A 407 -7.39 -29.19 -10.50
C ILE A 407 -7.73 -28.57 -9.14
N ASP A 408 -8.25 -29.36 -8.19
CA ASP A 408 -8.66 -28.88 -6.87
C ASP A 408 -7.49 -28.26 -6.12
N VAL A 409 -6.34 -28.94 -6.09
CA VAL A 409 -5.19 -28.40 -5.36
C VAL A 409 -4.49 -27.27 -6.13
N ASN A 410 -4.14 -27.51 -7.42
CA ASN A 410 -3.25 -26.62 -8.16
C ASN A 410 -3.96 -25.39 -8.74
N LEU A 411 -5.27 -25.45 -8.99
CA LEU A 411 -6.04 -24.36 -9.57
C LEU A 411 -7.06 -23.79 -8.58
N TRP A 412 -7.98 -24.60 -8.04
CA TRP A 412 -8.95 -24.11 -7.08
C TRP A 412 -8.27 -23.59 -5.81
N GLY A 413 -7.23 -24.25 -5.31
CA GLY A 413 -6.47 -23.75 -4.15
C GLY A 413 -5.92 -22.33 -4.35
N VAL A 414 -5.42 -22.02 -5.56
CA VAL A 414 -4.98 -20.66 -5.91
C VAL A 414 -6.17 -19.71 -6.02
N ILE A 415 -7.28 -20.14 -6.63
CA ILE A 415 -8.50 -19.34 -6.76
C ILE A 415 -9.05 -19.00 -5.36
N HIS A 416 -9.14 -19.99 -4.47
CA HIS A 416 -9.63 -19.80 -3.09
C HIS A 416 -8.77 -18.79 -2.33
N GLY A 417 -7.44 -18.91 -2.39
CA GLY A 417 -6.53 -17.94 -1.78
C GLY A 417 -6.71 -16.52 -2.34
N CYS A 418 -6.81 -16.37 -3.67
CA CYS A 418 -7.07 -15.08 -4.28
C CYS A 418 -8.44 -14.50 -3.84
N ARG A 419 -9.50 -15.31 -3.85
CA ARG A 419 -10.85 -14.86 -3.46
C ARG A 419 -10.96 -14.48 -1.98
N ALA A 420 -10.23 -15.15 -1.11
CA ALA A 420 -10.24 -14.87 0.32
C ALA A 420 -9.48 -13.59 0.69
N PHE A 421 -8.32 -13.36 0.08
CA PHE A 421 -7.43 -12.27 0.50
C PHE A 421 -7.51 -11.00 -0.36
N ALA A 422 -7.83 -11.09 -1.67
CA ALA A 422 -7.87 -9.89 -2.52
C ALA A 422 -8.88 -8.83 -2.06
N PRO A 423 -10.10 -9.18 -1.59
CA PRO A 423 -11.05 -8.20 -1.04
C PRO A 423 -10.49 -7.48 0.19
N MET A 424 -9.83 -8.21 1.11
CA MET A 424 -9.23 -7.61 2.31
C MET A 424 -8.13 -6.61 1.98
N LEU A 425 -7.29 -6.93 0.99
CA LEU A 425 -6.25 -6.02 0.49
C LEU A 425 -6.85 -4.76 -0.14
N ALA A 426 -7.93 -4.91 -0.93
CA ALA A 426 -8.63 -3.79 -1.56
C ALA A 426 -9.31 -2.91 -0.50
N GLU A 427 -9.95 -3.48 0.51
CA GLU A 427 -10.59 -2.79 1.61
C GLU A 427 -9.59 -1.98 2.44
N ARG A 428 -8.42 -2.52 2.74
CA ARG A 428 -7.34 -1.81 3.46
C ARG A 428 -6.85 -0.56 2.72
N ALA A 429 -6.97 -0.53 1.38
CA ALA A 429 -6.58 0.56 0.49
C ALA A 429 -5.10 1.01 0.58
N GLU A 430 -4.21 0.16 1.04
CA GLU A 430 -2.75 0.41 1.05
C GLU A 430 -1.99 -0.43 0.01
N GLY A 431 -2.72 -1.03 -0.93
CA GLY A 431 -2.16 -1.96 -1.90
C GLY A 431 -1.77 -3.31 -1.29
N GLY A 432 -0.99 -4.09 -2.00
CA GLY A 432 -0.51 -5.39 -1.56
C GLY A 432 0.04 -6.24 -2.70
N GLN A 433 0.40 -7.50 -2.40
CA GLN A 433 0.92 -8.43 -3.41
C GLN A 433 0.31 -9.82 -3.26
N ILE A 434 -0.11 -10.40 -4.37
CA ILE A 434 -0.51 -11.80 -4.47
C ILE A 434 0.51 -12.51 -5.37
N VAL A 435 1.07 -13.60 -4.88
CA VAL A 435 2.04 -14.42 -5.60
C VAL A 435 1.44 -15.79 -5.82
N ASN A 436 1.28 -16.19 -7.07
CA ASN A 436 0.72 -17.49 -7.43
C ASN A 436 1.80 -18.40 -8.03
N LEU A 437 1.99 -19.60 -7.48
CA LEU A 437 2.95 -20.56 -7.97
C LEU A 437 2.39 -21.29 -9.19
N ALA A 438 2.75 -20.79 -10.39
CA ALA A 438 2.59 -21.49 -11.66
C ALA A 438 3.75 -22.49 -11.87
N SER A 439 4.25 -22.63 -13.07
CA SER A 439 5.40 -23.47 -13.45
C SER A 439 5.88 -23.09 -14.86
N ALA A 440 7.10 -23.44 -15.21
CA ALA A 440 7.56 -23.42 -16.60
C ALA A 440 6.70 -24.34 -17.50
N ALA A 441 6.09 -25.37 -16.93
CA ALA A 441 5.12 -26.23 -17.63
C ALA A 441 3.90 -25.44 -18.18
N ALA A 442 3.62 -24.24 -17.64
CA ALA A 442 2.56 -23.37 -18.14
C ALA A 442 2.76 -22.91 -19.60
N TYR A 443 4.01 -22.87 -20.06
CA TYR A 443 4.36 -22.45 -21.43
C TYR A 443 5.27 -23.46 -22.17
N LEU A 444 5.58 -24.59 -21.52
CA LEU A 444 6.33 -25.72 -22.11
C LEU A 444 5.39 -26.90 -22.26
N PRO A 445 4.87 -27.18 -23.47
CA PRO A 445 4.04 -28.36 -23.70
C PRO A 445 4.85 -29.65 -23.50
N SER A 446 4.24 -30.66 -22.89
CA SER A 446 4.82 -31.98 -22.67
C SER A 446 3.76 -33.05 -22.79
N LYS A 447 4.08 -34.16 -23.42
CA LYS A 447 3.15 -35.28 -23.66
C LYS A 447 2.78 -36.07 -22.38
N ILE A 448 3.51 -35.87 -21.30
CA ILE A 448 3.29 -36.59 -20.02
C ILE A 448 2.84 -35.69 -18.88
N LEU A 449 2.66 -34.41 -19.11
CA LEU A 449 2.28 -33.43 -18.08
C LEU A 449 0.96 -32.71 -18.40
N SER A 450 0.06 -33.33 -19.19
CA SER A 450 -1.15 -32.68 -19.70
C SER A 450 -2.00 -32.09 -18.58
N ALA A 451 -2.34 -32.83 -17.54
CA ALA A 451 -3.14 -32.36 -16.42
C ALA A 451 -2.41 -31.29 -15.61
N TYR A 452 -1.17 -31.53 -15.20
CA TYR A 452 -0.36 -30.57 -14.46
C TYR A 452 -0.13 -29.26 -15.23
N ALA A 453 0.30 -29.36 -16.49
CA ALA A 453 0.56 -28.20 -17.34
C ALA A 453 -0.71 -27.35 -17.57
N THR A 454 -1.87 -27.99 -17.72
CA THR A 454 -3.17 -27.32 -17.86
C THR A 454 -3.46 -26.47 -16.62
N THR A 455 -3.33 -27.04 -15.40
CA THR A 455 -3.58 -26.27 -14.18
C THR A 455 -2.60 -25.11 -14.02
N LYS A 456 -1.32 -25.31 -14.32
CA LYS A 456 -0.29 -24.27 -14.20
C LYS A 456 -0.42 -23.17 -15.28
N SER A 457 -0.91 -23.52 -16.47
CA SER A 457 -1.28 -22.54 -17.52
C SER A 457 -2.49 -21.71 -17.10
N ALA A 458 -3.49 -22.34 -16.48
CA ALA A 458 -4.65 -21.65 -15.95
C ALA A 458 -4.26 -20.66 -14.84
N VAL A 459 -3.38 -21.06 -13.90
CA VAL A 459 -2.84 -20.18 -12.85
C VAL A 459 -2.07 -19.00 -13.45
N LEU A 460 -1.25 -19.22 -14.48
CA LEU A 460 -0.54 -18.14 -15.16
C LEU A 460 -1.51 -17.13 -15.77
N THR A 461 -2.51 -17.59 -16.51
CA THR A 461 -3.51 -16.74 -17.15
C THR A 461 -4.35 -16.00 -16.11
N LEU A 462 -4.85 -16.71 -15.08
CA LEU A 462 -5.57 -16.12 -13.94
C LEU A 462 -4.78 -14.97 -13.31
N SER A 463 -3.50 -15.18 -13.06
CA SER A 463 -2.64 -14.16 -12.43
C SER A 463 -2.52 -12.90 -13.29
N VAL A 464 -2.42 -13.04 -14.61
CA VAL A 464 -2.37 -11.90 -15.54
C VAL A 464 -3.70 -11.14 -15.57
N CYS A 465 -4.84 -11.85 -15.58
CA CYS A 465 -6.17 -11.24 -15.53
C CYS A 465 -6.41 -10.50 -14.21
N LEU A 466 -6.14 -11.16 -13.07
CA LEU A 466 -6.29 -10.54 -11.75
C LEU A 466 -5.39 -9.32 -11.57
N ARG A 467 -4.17 -9.34 -12.12
CA ARG A 467 -3.29 -8.18 -12.09
C ARG A 467 -3.91 -6.96 -12.77
N ALA A 468 -4.59 -7.16 -13.90
CA ALA A 468 -5.28 -6.08 -14.60
C ALA A 468 -6.50 -5.58 -13.80
N GLU A 469 -7.29 -6.49 -13.25
CA GLU A 469 -8.48 -6.18 -12.45
C GLU A 469 -8.12 -5.44 -11.15
N LEU A 470 -7.11 -5.91 -10.43
CA LEU A 470 -6.71 -5.38 -9.13
C LEU A 470 -5.77 -4.15 -9.22
N ALA A 471 -5.39 -3.72 -10.42
CA ALA A 471 -4.48 -2.58 -10.63
C ALA A 471 -5.02 -1.28 -10.01
N ALA A 472 -6.34 -1.05 -10.08
CA ALA A 472 -6.98 0.12 -9.48
C ALA A 472 -6.84 0.17 -7.94
N HIS A 473 -6.65 -0.99 -7.31
CA HIS A 473 -6.41 -1.13 -5.87
C HIS A 473 -4.92 -1.16 -5.50
N HIS A 474 -4.02 -0.92 -6.47
CA HIS A 474 -2.57 -1.05 -6.30
C HIS A 474 -2.13 -2.42 -5.73
N ILE A 475 -2.88 -3.47 -6.04
CA ILE A 475 -2.54 -4.84 -5.69
C ILE A 475 -1.82 -5.48 -6.88
N GLY A 476 -0.54 -5.78 -6.69
CA GLY A 476 0.24 -6.52 -7.67
C GLY A 476 -0.11 -8.01 -7.63
N VAL A 477 -0.13 -8.65 -8.80
CA VAL A 477 -0.26 -10.12 -8.89
C VAL A 477 0.90 -10.65 -9.72
N THR A 478 1.63 -11.61 -9.15
CA THR A 478 2.82 -12.21 -9.76
C THR A 478 2.59 -13.71 -9.99
N ALA A 479 2.74 -14.17 -11.23
CA ALA A 479 2.85 -15.60 -11.54
C ALA A 479 4.33 -16.01 -11.47
N VAL A 480 4.70 -16.85 -10.52
CA VAL A 480 6.03 -17.43 -10.42
C VAL A 480 6.07 -18.72 -11.21
N CYS A 481 7.04 -18.86 -12.11
CA CYS A 481 7.15 -20.00 -13.02
C CYS A 481 8.50 -20.71 -12.79
N PRO A 482 8.63 -21.56 -11.76
CA PRO A 482 9.82 -22.39 -11.58
C PRO A 482 9.95 -23.45 -12.68
N GLY A 483 11.19 -23.74 -13.06
CA GLY A 483 11.50 -24.92 -13.85
C GLY A 483 11.77 -26.12 -12.93
N ILE A 484 12.89 -26.82 -13.16
CA ILE A 484 13.29 -27.98 -12.36
C ILE A 484 13.96 -27.51 -11.06
N VAL A 485 13.30 -27.73 -9.92
CA VAL A 485 13.75 -27.30 -8.59
C VAL A 485 13.83 -28.50 -7.65
N LYS A 486 14.94 -28.66 -6.94
CA LYS A 486 15.15 -29.71 -5.95
C LYS A 486 14.21 -29.51 -4.76
N THR A 487 13.04 -30.13 -4.80
CA THR A 487 12.05 -30.12 -3.72
C THR A 487 11.49 -31.52 -3.49
N ASN A 488 10.67 -31.67 -2.45
CA ASN A 488 10.02 -32.95 -2.15
C ASN A 488 8.87 -33.30 -3.11
N ILE A 489 8.50 -32.41 -4.03
CA ILE A 489 7.40 -32.62 -4.98
C ILE A 489 7.61 -33.87 -5.85
N THR A 490 8.87 -34.17 -6.20
CA THR A 490 9.21 -35.38 -6.97
C THR A 490 8.95 -36.67 -6.21
N GLY A 491 9.10 -36.65 -4.88
CA GLY A 491 8.80 -37.78 -3.99
C GLY A 491 7.30 -38.01 -3.76
N THR A 492 6.48 -36.97 -4.02
CA THR A 492 5.01 -37.01 -3.86
C THR A 492 4.26 -36.96 -5.20
N THR A 493 4.98 -36.82 -6.34
CA THR A 493 4.35 -36.81 -7.68
C THR A 493 3.64 -38.13 -7.95
N THR A 494 2.39 -38.06 -8.39
CA THR A 494 1.63 -39.20 -8.88
C THR A 494 2.02 -39.50 -10.34
N PHE A 495 2.50 -40.72 -10.61
CA PHE A 495 2.71 -41.21 -11.97
C PHE A 495 1.53 -42.10 -12.35
N VAL A 496 0.71 -41.64 -13.26
CA VAL A 496 -0.54 -42.30 -13.67
C VAL A 496 -0.26 -43.54 -14.53
N GLY A 497 -1.08 -44.57 -14.40
CA GLY A 497 -1.01 -45.76 -15.22
C GLY A 497 0.14 -46.72 -14.89
N VAL A 498 0.74 -46.62 -13.72
CA VAL A 498 1.86 -47.46 -13.28
C VAL A 498 1.56 -48.22 -11.99
N SER A 499 2.26 -49.34 -11.76
CA SER A 499 2.19 -50.07 -10.49
C SER A 499 2.80 -49.26 -9.35
N GLU A 500 2.50 -49.60 -8.06
CA GLU A 500 3.10 -48.97 -6.89
C GLU A 500 4.63 -49.11 -6.86
N GLU A 501 5.18 -50.21 -7.33
CA GLU A 501 6.62 -50.42 -7.39
C GLU A 501 7.25 -49.47 -8.41
N GLU A 502 6.67 -49.39 -9.60
CA GLU A 502 7.09 -48.47 -10.66
C GLU A 502 6.91 -47.01 -10.23
N GLN A 503 5.83 -46.66 -9.51
CA GLN A 503 5.60 -45.38 -8.91
C GLN A 503 6.78 -44.98 -8.00
N ARG A 504 7.15 -45.86 -7.05
CA ARG A 504 8.29 -45.62 -6.12
C ARG A 504 9.62 -45.51 -6.88
N ARG A 505 9.81 -46.30 -7.92
CA ARG A 505 11.01 -46.24 -8.76
C ARG A 505 11.12 -44.86 -9.44
N ARG A 506 10.08 -44.45 -10.13
CA ARG A 506 10.04 -43.14 -10.86
C ARG A 506 10.20 -41.95 -9.91
N GLN A 507 9.59 -41.99 -8.74
CA GLN A 507 9.80 -40.95 -7.71
C GLN A 507 11.28 -40.86 -7.31
N LYS A 508 11.96 -41.97 -7.06
CA LYS A 508 13.38 -42.00 -6.74
C LYS A 508 14.27 -41.48 -7.87
N GLU A 509 13.99 -41.88 -9.11
CA GLU A 509 14.73 -41.44 -10.29
C GLU A 509 14.55 -39.94 -10.55
N SER A 510 13.32 -39.44 -10.48
CA SER A 510 13.02 -38.01 -10.58
C SER A 510 13.72 -37.21 -9.48
N THR A 511 13.68 -37.68 -8.22
CA THR A 511 14.37 -37.02 -7.10
C THR A 511 15.88 -36.96 -7.33
N LYS A 512 16.50 -38.01 -7.84
CA LYS A 512 17.94 -38.03 -8.18
C LYS A 512 18.26 -37.04 -9.32
N LEU A 513 17.41 -36.99 -10.36
CA LEU A 513 17.58 -36.07 -11.48
C LEU A 513 17.52 -34.62 -11.04
N TYR A 514 16.50 -34.28 -10.25
CA TYR A 514 16.30 -32.91 -9.73
C TYR A 514 17.45 -32.52 -8.78
N ALA A 515 17.94 -33.48 -7.97
CA ALA A 515 19.09 -33.23 -7.10
C ALA A 515 20.37 -32.90 -7.89
N ARG A 516 20.62 -33.56 -9.04
CA ARG A 516 21.80 -33.31 -9.90
C ARG A 516 21.79 -31.91 -10.53
N ARG A 517 20.62 -31.30 -10.75
CA ARG A 517 20.50 -29.94 -11.31
C ARG A 517 20.90 -28.83 -10.35
N GLY A 518 20.92 -29.09 -9.05
CA GLY A 518 21.49 -28.20 -8.05
C GLY A 518 20.73 -26.88 -7.80
N PHE A 519 19.59 -26.63 -8.45
CA PHE A 519 18.78 -25.44 -8.19
C PHE A 519 17.82 -25.72 -7.03
N GLY A 520 18.11 -25.13 -5.87
CA GLY A 520 17.32 -25.30 -4.65
C GLY A 520 16.10 -24.37 -4.55
N PRO A 521 15.17 -24.67 -3.64
CA PRO A 521 14.00 -23.85 -3.39
C PRO A 521 14.34 -22.41 -2.92
N GLU A 522 15.51 -22.23 -2.30
CA GLU A 522 16.02 -20.92 -1.88
C GLU A 522 16.25 -19.97 -3.09
N GLY A 523 16.59 -20.55 -4.25
CA GLY A 523 16.71 -19.80 -5.51
C GLY A 523 15.37 -19.23 -5.94
N VAL A 524 14.31 -20.05 -5.86
CA VAL A 524 12.94 -19.62 -6.16
C VAL A 524 12.46 -18.57 -5.17
N ALA A 525 12.74 -18.79 -3.87
CA ALA A 525 12.39 -17.84 -2.82
C ALA A 525 13.01 -16.45 -3.08
N ARG A 526 14.30 -16.37 -3.43
CA ARG A 526 14.96 -15.11 -3.81
C ARG A 526 14.30 -14.44 -5.03
N ASP A 527 13.91 -15.23 -6.03
CA ASP A 527 13.22 -14.69 -7.21
C ASP A 527 11.81 -14.22 -6.86
N ILE A 528 11.10 -14.86 -5.90
CA ILE A 528 9.81 -14.40 -5.36
C ILE A 528 9.98 -13.04 -4.68
N LEU A 529 10.91 -12.90 -3.74
CA LEU A 529 11.16 -11.63 -3.07
C LEU A 529 11.45 -10.52 -4.08
N ARG A 530 12.35 -10.77 -5.03
CA ARG A 530 12.67 -9.82 -6.10
C ARG A 530 11.45 -9.47 -6.97
N ALA A 531 10.59 -10.46 -7.26
CA ALA A 531 9.40 -10.24 -8.07
C ALA A 531 8.37 -9.37 -7.34
N VAL A 532 8.20 -9.58 -6.04
CA VAL A 532 7.37 -8.74 -5.18
C VAL A 532 7.93 -7.32 -5.08
N GLU A 533 9.23 -7.16 -4.79
CA GLU A 533 9.87 -5.84 -4.68
C GLU A 533 9.77 -5.02 -5.97
N LYS A 534 9.86 -5.68 -7.14
CA LYS A 534 9.83 -5.04 -8.46
C LYS A 534 8.46 -5.06 -9.12
N ASP A 535 7.47 -5.60 -8.45
CA ASP A 535 6.10 -5.76 -8.96
C ASP A 535 6.06 -6.41 -10.35
N LEU A 536 6.72 -7.57 -10.52
CA LEU A 536 6.78 -8.28 -11.79
C LEU A 536 5.51 -9.09 -12.03
N ALA A 537 4.94 -9.01 -13.23
CA ALA A 537 3.76 -9.80 -13.61
C ALA A 537 4.08 -11.30 -13.72
N ILE A 538 5.23 -11.66 -14.28
CA ILE A 538 5.68 -13.05 -14.50
C ILE A 538 7.14 -13.15 -14.04
N ALA A 539 7.44 -14.14 -13.20
CA ALA A 539 8.77 -14.39 -12.64
C ALA A 539 9.25 -15.83 -12.97
N PRO A 540 9.89 -16.05 -14.14
CA PRO A 540 10.54 -17.33 -14.43
C PRO A 540 11.77 -17.49 -13.52
N SER A 541 11.87 -18.62 -12.80
CA SER A 541 12.80 -18.71 -11.66
C SER A 541 14.06 -19.53 -11.93
N THR A 542 14.10 -20.35 -12.99
CA THR A 542 15.31 -21.10 -13.36
C THR A 542 15.82 -20.65 -14.74
N PRO A 543 17.10 -20.92 -15.09
CA PRO A 543 17.62 -20.56 -16.41
C PRO A 543 16.81 -21.12 -17.56
N GLU A 544 16.41 -22.40 -17.47
CA GLU A 544 15.59 -23.07 -18.48
C GLU A 544 14.17 -22.46 -18.55
N ALA A 545 13.57 -22.09 -17.41
CA ALA A 545 12.28 -21.42 -17.39
C ALA A 545 12.34 -20.03 -18.06
N LYS A 546 13.43 -19.28 -17.84
CA LYS A 546 13.67 -17.98 -18.50
C LYS A 546 13.80 -18.14 -20.02
N ALA A 547 14.65 -19.08 -20.46
CA ALA A 547 14.83 -19.37 -21.87
C ALA A 547 13.52 -19.85 -22.53
N ALA A 548 12.80 -20.76 -21.88
CA ALA A 548 11.55 -21.30 -22.37
C ALA A 548 10.44 -20.23 -22.48
N LEU A 549 10.36 -19.28 -21.56
CA LEU A 549 9.42 -18.15 -21.64
C LEU A 549 9.70 -17.29 -22.89
N VAL A 550 10.97 -17.02 -23.19
CA VAL A 550 11.36 -16.28 -24.41
C VAL A 550 11.00 -17.09 -25.66
N LEU A 551 11.36 -18.36 -25.71
CA LEU A 551 11.08 -19.24 -26.84
C LEU A 551 9.58 -19.44 -27.08
N SER A 552 8.77 -19.51 -26.01
CA SER A 552 7.32 -19.63 -26.14
C SER A 552 6.66 -18.43 -26.83
N ARG A 553 7.27 -17.26 -26.71
CA ARG A 553 6.79 -16.02 -27.34
C ARG A 553 7.32 -15.82 -28.75
N LEU A 554 8.58 -16.17 -28.98
CA LEU A 554 9.25 -15.93 -30.27
C LEU A 554 9.12 -17.10 -31.25
N THR A 555 9.16 -18.33 -30.76
CA THR A 555 9.18 -19.56 -31.58
C THR A 555 8.25 -20.67 -31.07
N PRO A 556 6.94 -20.40 -30.90
CA PRO A 556 6.01 -21.40 -30.35
C PRO A 556 5.93 -22.68 -31.16
N GLY A 557 6.19 -22.60 -32.47
CA GLY A 557 6.25 -23.78 -33.37
C GLY A 557 7.38 -24.76 -33.05
N LEU A 558 8.54 -24.24 -32.62
CA LEU A 558 9.68 -25.04 -32.20
C LEU A 558 9.37 -25.82 -30.93
N LEU A 559 8.75 -25.15 -29.93
CA LEU A 559 8.35 -25.81 -28.69
C LEU A 559 7.32 -26.91 -28.90
N ARG A 560 6.35 -26.72 -29.82
CA ARG A 560 5.38 -27.76 -30.19
C ARG A 560 6.05 -28.97 -30.84
N LYS A 561 7.12 -28.78 -31.61
CA LYS A 561 7.91 -29.90 -32.15
C LYS A 561 8.70 -30.60 -31.05
N ALA A 562 9.34 -29.83 -30.15
CA ALA A 562 10.09 -30.38 -29.00
C ALA A 562 9.20 -31.18 -28.03
N ALA A 563 7.91 -30.81 -27.89
CA ALA A 563 6.95 -31.52 -27.04
C ALA A 563 6.71 -33.01 -27.48
N LYS A 564 7.05 -33.36 -28.73
CA LYS A 564 6.94 -34.72 -29.25
C LYS A 564 8.12 -35.62 -28.83
N LEU A 565 9.23 -35.00 -28.39
CA LEU A 565 10.40 -35.73 -27.94
C LEU A 565 10.14 -36.36 -26.56
N ASP A 566 10.64 -37.59 -26.39
CA ASP A 566 10.65 -38.24 -25.07
C ASP A 566 11.71 -37.59 -24.20
N LEU A 567 11.30 -36.63 -23.38
CA LEU A 567 12.11 -36.04 -22.34
C LEU A 567 11.83 -36.66 -20.96
N THR A 568 11.33 -37.91 -20.96
CA THR A 568 11.15 -38.71 -19.74
C THR A 568 12.50 -39.04 -19.15
N PRO A 569 12.70 -38.83 -17.86
CA PRO A 569 13.86 -39.36 -17.15
C PRO A 569 13.78 -40.89 -17.07
#